data_d97c21ee03fd05db8617060dbbf4bc9a
#
_entry.id   d97c21ee03fd05db8617060dbbf4bc9a
#
_cell.length_a   1.000
_cell.length_b   1.000
_cell.length_c   1.000
_cell.angle_alpha   90.00
_cell.angle_beta   90.00
_cell.angle_gamma   90.00
#
_symmetry.space_group_name_H-M   'P 1'
#
loop_
_entity.id
_entity.type
_entity.pdbx_description
1 polymer ?
#
loop_
_entity_poly.entity_id
_entity_poly.type
_entity_poly.pdbx_seq_one_letter_code
_entity_poly.pdbx_strand_id
1 'polypeptide(L)'
;MGKGKIEVTGTDNKKQTVEAKHVILATGARSRELPNLKIDGKKVIGYREAMTLPQQPKSMIVVGSGAIGVEFGYFYNCLGTKVTIVEFLPRIVPVEDEEISKELDKNFKKQGIEIMTSSEVTAVDISGNGVKAKVKTPDGEKTLEAEILLSAVGVSSNIEGIGLEELGIKTDKGKILVDKFYQTNVPGIYAIGDCVPGQALAHVASKEGIICVENIGFSEKKYNHKPEPLDYNNVPGCTYCYPEIASVGYTEKQARDAGFEVKVGKFPLSASGKASAAGHLEGFIKVIFDAKYGEWLGTHMIGYNVTEIITETVVARKLETTYQEVLNSIHPHPTINESVKDAIEVAYGEAIHL
;
A
#
# COMPACT_ATOMS: atom_id res chain seq x y z
N MET A 1 29.90 5.49 14.88
CA MET A 1 31.19 6.10 14.54
C MET A 1 30.95 7.52 14.03
N GLY A 2 31.90 8.32 13.61
CA GLY A 2 31.66 9.68 13.09
C GLY A 2 31.08 9.70 11.66
N LYS A 3 30.87 10.93 11.14
CA LYS A 3 30.34 11.17 9.79
C LYS A 3 31.17 10.42 8.73
N GLY A 4 30.51 9.70 7.84
CA GLY A 4 31.12 8.95 6.75
C GLY A 4 31.81 7.65 7.17
N LYS A 5 31.65 7.21 8.43
CA LYS A 5 32.24 5.95 8.92
C LYS A 5 31.15 5.00 9.43
N ILE A 6 31.12 3.81 8.86
CA ILE A 6 30.15 2.75 9.19
C ILE A 6 30.90 1.57 9.78
N GLU A 7 30.54 1.13 10.97
CA GLU A 7 31.01 -0.14 11.53
C GLU A 7 30.05 -1.25 11.09
N VAL A 8 30.59 -2.26 10.47
CA VAL A 8 29.85 -3.46 10.07
C VAL A 8 30.35 -4.63 10.90
N THR A 9 29.43 -5.31 11.58
CA THR A 9 29.71 -6.57 12.29
C THR A 9 29.22 -7.73 11.45
N GLY A 10 30.12 -8.57 10.98
CA GLY A 10 29.80 -9.76 10.20
C GLY A 10 29.14 -10.86 11.03
N THR A 11 28.61 -11.89 10.36
CA THR A 11 28.03 -13.08 11.02
C THR A 11 29.07 -13.88 11.84
N ASP A 12 30.35 -13.70 11.54
CA ASP A 12 31.50 -14.24 12.27
C ASP A 12 31.95 -13.34 13.44
N ASN A 13 31.17 -12.33 13.79
CA ASN A 13 31.45 -11.30 14.81
C ASN A 13 32.67 -10.42 14.51
N LYS A 14 33.27 -10.50 13.32
CA LYS A 14 34.35 -9.58 12.95
C LYS A 14 33.81 -8.22 12.61
N LYS A 15 34.50 -7.18 13.09
CA LYS A 15 34.20 -5.80 12.85
C LYS A 15 35.04 -5.27 11.68
N GLN A 16 34.34 -4.55 10.79
CA GLN A 16 34.95 -3.85 9.67
C GLN A 16 34.48 -2.40 9.68
N THR A 17 35.39 -1.46 9.44
CA THR A 17 35.04 -0.06 9.22
C THR A 17 35.00 0.23 7.72
N VAL A 18 33.90 0.78 7.24
CA VAL A 18 33.74 1.28 5.87
C VAL A 18 33.71 2.81 5.92
N GLU A 19 34.52 3.45 5.08
CA GLU A 19 34.52 4.90 4.92
C GLU A 19 33.89 5.27 3.58
N ALA A 20 32.95 6.22 3.59
CA ALA A 20 32.24 6.68 2.40
C ALA A 20 31.98 8.18 2.45
N LYS A 21 32.04 8.84 1.29
CA LYS A 21 31.67 10.25 1.14
C LYS A 21 30.16 10.44 1.25
N HIS A 22 29.39 9.50 0.74
CA HIS A 22 27.93 9.48 0.76
C HIS A 22 27.45 8.17 1.39
N VAL A 23 26.50 8.27 2.31
CA VAL A 23 25.88 7.13 3.00
C VAL A 23 24.37 7.21 2.78
N ILE A 24 23.78 6.17 2.24
CA ILE A 24 22.33 6.06 2.05
C ILE A 24 21.78 5.02 3.03
N LEU A 25 20.91 5.46 3.93
CA LEU A 25 20.20 4.61 4.88
C LEU A 25 18.96 4.02 4.19
N ALA A 26 18.94 2.71 3.99
CA ALA A 26 17.85 1.98 3.36
C ALA A 26 17.48 0.76 4.22
N THR A 27 17.35 0.98 5.53
CA THR A 27 17.21 -0.07 6.54
C THR A 27 15.83 -0.72 6.59
N GLY A 28 14.86 -0.17 5.85
CA GLY A 28 13.53 -0.75 5.72
C GLY A 28 12.71 -0.70 7.01
N ALA A 29 11.77 -1.63 7.10
CA ALA A 29 10.85 -1.72 8.22
C ALA A 29 10.60 -3.17 8.66
N ARG A 30 9.92 -3.31 9.79
CA ARG A 30 9.47 -4.59 10.38
C ARG A 30 8.00 -4.48 10.77
N SER A 31 7.35 -5.61 11.05
CA SER A 31 6.00 -5.63 11.61
C SER A 31 5.94 -4.77 12.87
N ARG A 32 4.91 -3.92 12.93
CA ARG A 32 4.65 -3.10 14.12
C ARG A 32 4.05 -3.97 15.23
N GLU A 33 4.55 -3.81 16.42
CA GLU A 33 3.97 -4.41 17.62
C GLU A 33 3.12 -3.40 18.39
N LEU A 34 2.01 -3.87 18.95
CA LEU A 34 1.22 -3.14 19.92
C LEU A 34 1.50 -3.69 21.32
N PRO A 35 1.30 -2.90 22.39
CA PRO A 35 1.55 -3.36 23.76
C PRO A 35 0.79 -4.64 24.14
N ASN A 36 -0.43 -4.79 23.63
CA ASN A 36 -1.36 -5.90 23.83
C ASN A 36 -1.30 -6.98 22.73
N LEU A 37 -0.41 -6.82 21.73
CA LEU A 37 -0.28 -7.73 20.59
C LEU A 37 1.20 -7.91 20.24
N LYS A 38 1.88 -8.74 21.04
CA LYS A 38 3.30 -9.06 20.85
C LYS A 38 3.48 -10.23 19.91
N ILE A 39 4.39 -10.08 18.96
CA ILE A 39 4.74 -11.12 18.00
C ILE A 39 5.71 -12.10 18.64
N ASP A 40 5.33 -13.39 18.71
CA ASP A 40 6.18 -14.46 19.24
C ASP A 40 6.82 -15.31 18.11
N GLY A 41 6.44 -15.02 16.87
CA GLY A 41 6.93 -15.72 15.68
C GLY A 41 6.40 -17.15 15.51
N LYS A 42 5.40 -17.56 16.30
CA LYS A 42 4.84 -18.92 16.30
C LYS A 42 3.32 -18.91 16.22
N LYS A 43 2.65 -18.35 17.22
CA LYS A 43 1.17 -18.25 17.31
C LYS A 43 0.69 -16.86 16.95
N VAL A 44 1.40 -15.84 17.39
CA VAL A 44 1.22 -14.45 16.97
C VAL A 44 2.35 -14.11 16.03
N ILE A 45 2.04 -13.91 14.77
CA ILE A 45 3.03 -13.76 13.70
C ILE A 45 2.91 -12.40 13.01
N GLY A 46 3.99 -11.97 12.38
CA GLY A 46 4.01 -10.88 11.43
C GLY A 46 3.95 -11.38 9.98
N TYR A 47 4.07 -10.44 9.02
CA TYR A 47 4.01 -10.78 7.60
C TYR A 47 5.17 -11.69 7.16
N ARG A 48 6.34 -11.59 7.77
CA ARG A 48 7.51 -12.42 7.40
C ARG A 48 7.27 -13.89 7.69
N GLU A 49 6.79 -14.19 8.86
CA GLU A 49 6.43 -15.56 9.27
C GLU A 49 5.25 -16.06 8.44
N ALA A 50 4.25 -15.19 8.15
CA ALA A 50 3.10 -15.56 7.33
C ALA A 50 3.49 -15.98 5.91
N MET A 51 4.56 -15.43 5.33
CA MET A 51 5.07 -15.87 4.02
C MET A 51 5.70 -17.27 4.02
N THR A 52 6.10 -17.78 5.17
CA THR A 52 6.92 -19.00 5.28
C THR A 52 6.41 -20.00 6.32
N LEU A 53 5.11 -19.95 6.64
CA LEU A 53 4.54 -20.93 7.58
C LEU A 53 4.78 -22.35 7.09
N PRO A 54 5.32 -23.24 7.93
CA PRO A 54 5.64 -24.61 7.52
C PRO A 54 4.40 -25.47 7.29
N GLN A 55 3.25 -25.07 7.84
CA GLN A 55 1.98 -25.73 7.71
C GLN A 55 0.84 -24.71 7.58
N GLN A 56 -0.13 -25.03 6.74
CA GLN A 56 -1.34 -24.24 6.61
C GLN A 56 -2.16 -24.33 7.92
N PRO A 57 -2.51 -23.20 8.56
CA PRO A 57 -3.39 -23.20 9.72
C PRO A 57 -4.83 -23.47 9.32
N LYS A 58 -5.61 -24.17 10.18
CA LYS A 58 -7.04 -24.38 9.98
C LYS A 58 -7.85 -23.09 10.17
N SER A 59 -7.36 -22.21 11.04
CA SER A 59 -8.00 -20.91 11.34
C SER A 59 -6.98 -19.83 11.62
N MET A 60 -7.30 -18.62 11.17
CA MET A 60 -6.44 -17.44 11.35
C MET A 60 -7.28 -16.21 11.71
N ILE A 61 -6.85 -15.51 12.75
CA ILE A 61 -7.32 -14.15 13.03
C ILE A 61 -6.30 -13.18 12.41
N VAL A 62 -6.77 -12.25 11.57
CA VAL A 62 -5.95 -11.18 10.98
C VAL A 62 -6.33 -9.87 11.67
N VAL A 63 -5.37 -9.22 12.33
CA VAL A 63 -5.58 -7.94 13.01
C VAL A 63 -5.03 -6.82 12.14
N GLY A 64 -5.93 -5.97 11.66
CA GLY A 64 -5.68 -4.93 10.67
C GLY A 64 -6.06 -5.37 9.25
N SER A 65 -6.69 -4.47 8.52
CA SER A 65 -7.21 -4.69 7.17
C SER A 65 -6.60 -3.77 6.11
N GLY A 66 -5.37 -3.29 6.33
CA GLY A 66 -4.56 -2.70 5.26
C GLY A 66 -4.14 -3.75 4.24
N ALA A 67 -3.36 -3.38 3.21
CA ALA A 67 -2.92 -4.28 2.14
C ALA A 67 -2.39 -5.62 2.69
N ILE A 68 -1.48 -5.60 3.65
CA ILE A 68 -0.93 -6.82 4.27
C ILE A 68 -2.03 -7.72 4.83
N GLY A 69 -2.98 -7.16 5.58
CA GLY A 69 -4.04 -7.94 6.23
C GLY A 69 -5.01 -8.57 5.24
N VAL A 70 -5.44 -7.83 4.21
CA VAL A 70 -6.39 -8.34 3.21
C VAL A 70 -5.72 -9.33 2.25
N GLU A 71 -4.46 -9.10 1.86
CA GLU A 71 -3.71 -10.02 1.00
C GLU A 71 -3.48 -11.38 1.67
N PHE A 72 -2.97 -11.41 2.90
CA PHE A 72 -2.81 -12.67 3.63
C PHE A 72 -4.15 -13.29 4.01
N GLY A 73 -5.14 -12.48 4.39
CA GLY A 73 -6.50 -12.97 4.66
C GLY A 73 -7.09 -13.69 3.44
N TYR A 74 -6.99 -13.10 2.28
CA TYR A 74 -7.39 -13.69 1.00
C TYR A 74 -6.58 -14.97 0.68
N PHE A 75 -5.24 -14.87 0.74
CA PHE A 75 -4.34 -15.99 0.42
C PHE A 75 -4.66 -17.24 1.25
N TYR A 76 -4.73 -17.10 2.57
CA TYR A 76 -5.02 -18.23 3.44
C TYR A 76 -6.45 -18.74 3.29
N ASN A 77 -7.43 -17.85 3.06
CA ASN A 77 -8.81 -18.27 2.77
C ASN A 77 -8.90 -19.12 1.50
N CYS A 78 -8.20 -18.73 0.44
CA CYS A 78 -8.13 -19.52 -0.81
C CYS A 78 -7.54 -20.93 -0.59
N LEU A 79 -6.67 -21.10 0.38
CA LEU A 79 -6.11 -22.40 0.76
C LEU A 79 -7.05 -23.21 1.66
N GLY A 80 -8.19 -22.65 2.09
CA GLY A 80 -9.17 -23.31 2.97
C GLY A 80 -9.00 -23.00 4.45
N THR A 81 -8.16 -22.06 4.84
CA THR A 81 -8.08 -21.56 6.22
C THR A 81 -9.33 -20.73 6.54
N LYS A 82 -9.97 -20.97 7.69
CA LYS A 82 -11.04 -20.10 8.18
C LYS A 82 -10.44 -18.78 8.64
N VAL A 83 -10.75 -17.68 7.96
CA VAL A 83 -10.18 -16.34 8.24
C VAL A 83 -11.21 -15.41 8.86
N THR A 84 -10.81 -14.73 9.96
CA THR A 84 -11.55 -13.62 10.56
C THR A 84 -10.63 -12.39 10.57
N ILE A 85 -11.03 -11.30 9.88
CA ILE A 85 -10.32 -10.03 9.86
C ILE A 85 -10.94 -9.11 10.92
N VAL A 86 -10.12 -8.58 11.83
CA VAL A 86 -10.52 -7.61 12.85
C VAL A 86 -9.89 -6.26 12.51
N GLU A 87 -10.75 -5.25 12.28
CA GLU A 87 -10.32 -3.90 11.91
C GLU A 87 -10.85 -2.87 12.90
N PHE A 88 -9.94 -2.04 13.39
CA PHE A 88 -10.27 -0.95 14.32
C PHE A 88 -11.10 0.15 13.68
N LEU A 89 -10.85 0.46 12.41
CA LEU A 89 -11.56 1.47 11.66
C LEU A 89 -12.93 0.95 11.16
N PRO A 90 -13.85 1.85 10.74
CA PRO A 90 -15.21 1.45 10.35
C PRO A 90 -15.30 0.75 8.99
N ARG A 91 -14.19 0.63 8.25
CA ARG A 91 -14.13 -0.06 6.95
C ARG A 91 -12.78 -0.72 6.72
N ILE A 92 -12.73 -1.78 5.93
CA ILE A 92 -11.50 -2.43 5.49
C ILE A 92 -10.81 -1.57 4.42
N VAL A 93 -9.51 -1.82 4.16
CA VAL A 93 -8.66 -1.02 3.27
C VAL A 93 -8.93 0.49 3.40
N PRO A 94 -8.76 1.06 4.61
CA PRO A 94 -9.31 2.37 4.96
C PRO A 94 -8.70 3.54 4.21
N VAL A 95 -7.56 3.32 3.54
CA VAL A 95 -6.87 4.33 2.72
C VAL A 95 -7.45 4.46 1.31
N GLU A 96 -8.20 3.44 0.87
CA GLU A 96 -8.83 3.40 -0.44
C GLU A 96 -10.11 4.26 -0.51
N ASP A 97 -10.59 4.49 -1.73
CA ASP A 97 -11.90 5.10 -1.95
C ASP A 97 -13.01 4.27 -1.25
N GLU A 98 -14.03 4.94 -0.73
CA GLU A 98 -15.08 4.27 0.07
C GLU A 98 -15.85 3.20 -0.71
N GLU A 99 -16.03 3.39 -2.01
CA GLU A 99 -16.73 2.42 -2.84
C GLU A 99 -15.86 1.17 -3.08
N ILE A 100 -14.54 1.34 -3.18
CA ILE A 100 -13.57 0.23 -3.23
C ILE A 100 -13.66 -0.60 -1.94
N SER A 101 -13.62 0.06 -0.78
CA SER A 101 -13.75 -0.62 0.51
C SER A 101 -15.04 -1.43 0.61
N LYS A 102 -16.17 -0.85 0.20
CA LYS A 102 -17.49 -1.49 0.22
C LYS A 102 -17.55 -2.71 -0.71
N GLU A 103 -16.98 -2.59 -1.90
CA GLU A 103 -17.00 -3.69 -2.87
C GLU A 103 -16.09 -4.85 -2.43
N LEU A 104 -14.90 -4.54 -1.84
CA LEU A 104 -14.04 -5.58 -1.29
C LEU A 104 -14.70 -6.30 -0.12
N ASP A 105 -15.29 -5.57 0.83
CA ASP A 105 -16.01 -6.13 1.99
C ASP A 105 -17.11 -7.11 1.54
N LYS A 106 -17.91 -6.71 0.57
CA LYS A 106 -18.96 -7.54 -0.03
C LYS A 106 -18.39 -8.83 -0.64
N ASN A 107 -17.30 -8.73 -1.41
CA ASN A 107 -16.70 -9.88 -2.06
C ASN A 107 -16.01 -10.83 -1.07
N PHE A 108 -15.32 -10.32 -0.07
CA PHE A 108 -14.69 -11.13 0.98
C PHE A 108 -15.72 -11.91 1.81
N LYS A 109 -16.83 -11.26 2.20
CA LYS A 109 -17.95 -11.95 2.87
C LYS A 109 -18.55 -13.07 2.00
N LYS A 110 -18.68 -12.84 0.69
CA LYS A 110 -19.14 -13.83 -0.27
C LYS A 110 -18.20 -15.03 -0.39
N GLN A 111 -16.89 -14.80 -0.19
CA GLN A 111 -15.84 -15.83 -0.16
C GLN A 111 -15.72 -16.53 1.20
N GLY A 112 -16.54 -16.16 2.20
CA GLY A 112 -16.54 -16.77 3.53
C GLY A 112 -15.54 -16.19 4.52
N ILE A 113 -14.89 -15.05 4.21
CA ILE A 113 -14.05 -14.33 5.16
C ILE A 113 -14.96 -13.54 6.11
N GLU A 114 -14.80 -13.76 7.41
CA GLU A 114 -15.48 -12.99 8.44
C GLU A 114 -14.77 -11.64 8.64
N ILE A 115 -15.54 -10.55 8.65
CA ILE A 115 -15.00 -9.18 8.79
C ILE A 115 -15.68 -8.50 9.97
N MET A 116 -14.88 -8.01 10.90
CA MET A 116 -15.30 -7.25 12.09
C MET A 116 -14.64 -5.87 12.05
N THR A 117 -15.36 -4.88 11.53
CA THR A 117 -14.93 -3.46 11.55
C THR A 117 -15.32 -2.78 12.85
N SER A 118 -14.78 -1.59 13.12
CA SER A 118 -14.96 -0.86 14.40
C SER A 118 -14.68 -1.75 15.60
N SER A 119 -13.71 -2.65 15.51
CA SER A 119 -13.42 -3.70 16.48
C SER A 119 -11.95 -3.70 16.87
N GLU A 120 -11.67 -3.80 18.17
CA GLU A 120 -10.33 -3.70 18.74
C GLU A 120 -9.94 -4.98 19.45
N VAL A 121 -8.78 -5.55 19.10
CA VAL A 121 -8.18 -6.63 19.87
C VAL A 121 -7.55 -6.04 21.14
N THR A 122 -8.12 -6.35 22.30
CA THR A 122 -7.71 -5.78 23.59
C THR A 122 -6.71 -6.66 24.34
N ALA A 123 -6.74 -7.97 24.14
CA ALA A 123 -5.81 -8.92 24.75
C ALA A 123 -5.68 -10.19 23.89
N VAL A 124 -4.52 -10.84 23.97
CA VAL A 124 -4.25 -12.12 23.32
C VAL A 124 -3.65 -13.09 24.33
N ASP A 125 -4.28 -14.28 24.46
CA ASP A 125 -3.78 -15.39 25.26
C ASP A 125 -3.27 -16.50 24.33
N ILE A 126 -2.04 -16.92 24.54
CA ILE A 126 -1.33 -17.97 23.77
C ILE A 126 -0.98 -19.19 24.64
N SER A 127 -1.51 -19.30 25.84
CA SER A 127 -1.19 -20.39 26.78
C SER A 127 -1.72 -21.76 26.35
N GLY A 128 -2.79 -21.80 25.52
CA GLY A 128 -3.38 -23.01 24.96
C GLY A 128 -2.70 -23.51 23.68
N ASN A 129 -3.37 -24.39 22.93
CA ASN A 129 -2.87 -24.93 21.66
C ASN A 129 -2.96 -23.96 20.47
N GLY A 130 -3.64 -22.83 20.60
CA GLY A 130 -3.81 -21.77 19.62
C GLY A 130 -3.77 -20.40 20.29
N VAL A 131 -4.51 -19.46 19.72
CA VAL A 131 -4.67 -18.10 20.25
C VAL A 131 -6.13 -17.85 20.65
N LYS A 132 -6.32 -17.12 21.75
CA LYS A 132 -7.62 -16.56 22.15
C LYS A 132 -7.48 -15.04 22.20
N ALA A 133 -8.19 -14.35 21.32
CA ALA A 133 -8.19 -12.91 21.23
C ALA A 133 -9.48 -12.35 21.84
N LYS A 134 -9.36 -11.45 22.82
CA LYS A 134 -10.49 -10.63 23.28
C LYS A 134 -10.66 -9.46 22.35
N VAL A 135 -11.87 -9.30 21.84
CA VAL A 135 -12.21 -8.27 20.85
C VAL A 135 -13.35 -7.43 21.37
N LYS A 136 -13.12 -6.14 21.52
CA LYS A 136 -14.16 -5.15 21.78
C LYS A 136 -14.80 -4.76 20.48
N THR A 137 -16.11 -4.97 20.34
CA THR A 137 -16.92 -4.65 19.17
C THR A 137 -17.99 -3.62 19.54
N PRO A 138 -18.67 -3.01 18.57
CA PRO A 138 -19.83 -2.14 18.84
C PRO A 138 -20.93 -2.83 19.64
N ASP A 139 -21.08 -4.14 19.49
CA ASP A 139 -22.12 -4.95 20.16
C ASP A 139 -21.67 -5.55 21.50
N GLY A 140 -20.47 -5.22 21.99
CA GLY A 140 -19.90 -5.74 23.23
C GLY A 140 -18.61 -6.52 23.03
N GLU A 141 -18.14 -7.20 24.10
CA GLU A 141 -16.93 -8.01 24.03
C GLU A 141 -17.21 -9.39 23.45
N LYS A 142 -16.28 -9.85 22.58
CA LYS A 142 -16.26 -11.21 22.04
C LYS A 142 -14.90 -11.85 22.26
N THR A 143 -14.86 -13.17 22.33
CA THR A 143 -13.60 -13.93 22.30
C THR A 143 -13.55 -14.71 20.98
N LEU A 144 -12.48 -14.50 20.23
CA LEU A 144 -12.16 -15.25 19.02
C LEU A 144 -11.07 -16.27 19.33
N GLU A 145 -11.18 -17.45 18.73
CA GLU A 145 -10.18 -18.52 18.82
C GLU A 145 -9.69 -18.92 17.44
N ALA A 146 -8.37 -19.08 17.30
CA ALA A 146 -7.74 -19.56 16.08
C ALA A 146 -6.42 -20.29 16.36
N GLU A 147 -5.89 -21.00 15.37
CA GLU A 147 -4.56 -21.59 15.48
C GLU A 147 -3.47 -20.53 15.44
N ILE A 148 -3.63 -19.51 14.58
CA ILE A 148 -2.66 -18.43 14.34
C ILE A 148 -3.38 -17.07 14.41
N LEU A 149 -2.66 -16.06 14.89
CA LEU A 149 -3.03 -14.67 14.78
C LEU A 149 -1.95 -13.92 14.00
N LEU A 150 -2.33 -13.30 12.88
CA LEU A 150 -1.48 -12.42 12.09
C LEU A 150 -1.65 -10.97 12.53
N SER A 151 -0.57 -10.35 13.00
CA SER A 151 -0.54 -8.91 13.26
C SER A 151 -0.20 -8.15 11.98
N ALA A 152 -1.19 -7.47 11.41
CA ALA A 152 -1.11 -6.65 10.20
C ALA A 152 -1.42 -5.16 10.48
N VAL A 153 -1.05 -4.67 11.67
CA VAL A 153 -1.33 -3.31 12.17
C VAL A 153 -0.34 -2.25 11.66
N GLY A 154 0.34 -2.53 10.58
CA GLY A 154 1.33 -1.67 9.94
C GLY A 154 2.77 -2.06 10.23
N VAL A 155 3.70 -1.16 9.89
CA VAL A 155 5.14 -1.37 10.00
C VAL A 155 5.80 -0.29 10.84
N SER A 156 6.96 -0.62 11.41
CA SER A 156 7.86 0.31 12.12
C SER A 156 9.21 0.31 11.42
N SER A 157 9.76 1.48 11.16
CA SER A 157 11.07 1.60 10.49
C SER A 157 12.18 1.06 11.36
N ASN A 158 13.21 0.51 10.72
CA ASN A 158 14.40 -0.01 11.39
C ASN A 158 15.45 1.10 11.51
N ILE A 159 15.27 1.98 12.50
CA ILE A 159 16.12 3.16 12.68
C ILE A 159 16.84 3.21 14.02
N GLU A 160 16.58 2.27 14.92
CA GLU A 160 17.19 2.24 16.24
C GLU A 160 18.61 1.64 16.18
N GLY A 161 19.53 2.17 16.99
CA GLY A 161 20.87 1.62 17.18
C GLY A 161 21.81 1.74 15.97
N ILE A 162 21.50 2.57 14.99
CA ILE A 162 22.33 2.81 13.80
C ILE A 162 23.11 4.14 13.85
N GLY A 163 23.13 4.82 15.00
CA GLY A 163 23.94 6.02 15.22
C GLY A 163 23.29 7.31 14.77
N LEU A 164 21.96 7.39 14.68
CA LEU A 164 21.24 8.59 14.24
C LEU A 164 21.38 9.72 15.26
N GLU A 165 21.20 9.41 16.54
CA GLU A 165 21.25 10.35 17.65
C GLU A 165 22.64 10.96 17.78
N GLU A 166 23.69 10.13 17.70
CA GLU A 166 25.10 10.56 17.80
C GLU A 166 25.51 11.49 16.65
N LEU A 167 24.88 11.33 15.49
CA LEU A 167 25.10 12.19 14.33
C LEU A 167 24.16 13.40 14.28
N GLY A 168 23.20 13.51 15.20
CA GLY A 168 22.20 14.55 15.22
C GLY A 168 21.23 14.50 14.03
N ILE A 169 20.99 13.29 13.47
CA ILE A 169 20.02 13.11 12.39
C ILE A 169 18.60 13.25 12.95
N LYS A 170 17.83 14.13 12.33
CA LYS A 170 16.45 14.42 12.76
C LYS A 170 15.49 13.31 12.37
N THR A 171 14.65 12.94 13.31
CA THR A 171 13.55 11.98 13.11
C THR A 171 12.21 12.56 13.57
N ASP A 172 11.12 12.10 12.97
CA ASP A 172 9.76 12.40 13.44
C ASP A 172 8.90 11.15 13.30
N LYS A 173 8.11 10.83 14.34
CA LYS A 173 7.19 9.67 14.37
C LYS A 173 7.83 8.35 13.90
N GLY A 174 9.10 8.13 14.28
CA GLY A 174 9.83 6.91 13.91
C GLY A 174 10.30 6.88 12.44
N LYS A 175 10.42 8.02 11.77
CA LYS A 175 10.92 8.17 10.41
C LYS A 175 12.08 9.15 10.38
N ILE A 176 13.08 8.89 9.51
CA ILE A 176 14.20 9.80 9.26
C ILE A 176 13.69 10.94 8.39
N LEU A 177 13.90 12.20 8.83
CA LEU A 177 13.51 13.36 8.06
C LEU A 177 14.51 13.64 6.94
N VAL A 178 14.01 13.79 5.72
CA VAL A 178 14.78 14.07 4.51
C VAL A 178 14.17 15.23 3.72
N ASP A 179 14.97 15.85 2.87
CA ASP A 179 14.49 16.78 1.87
C ASP A 179 13.89 16.06 0.64
N LYS A 180 13.44 16.80 -0.35
CA LYS A 180 12.84 16.26 -1.58
C LYS A 180 13.82 15.46 -2.48
N PHE A 181 15.08 15.39 -2.12
CA PHE A 181 16.12 14.59 -2.77
C PHE A 181 16.76 13.59 -1.81
N TYR A 182 16.05 13.29 -0.72
CA TYR A 182 16.38 12.28 0.28
C TYR A 182 17.64 12.56 1.11
N GLN A 183 18.14 13.81 1.11
CA GLN A 183 19.23 14.21 1.99
C GLN A 183 18.68 14.51 3.40
N THR A 184 19.35 13.97 4.43
CA THR A 184 19.05 14.30 5.83
C THR A 184 19.58 15.71 6.17
N ASN A 185 19.33 16.17 7.39
CA ASN A 185 19.95 17.40 7.90
C ASN A 185 21.47 17.32 8.07
N VAL A 186 22.07 16.12 7.91
CA VAL A 186 23.53 15.90 8.00
C VAL A 186 24.10 15.75 6.59
N PRO A 187 24.91 16.68 6.08
CA PRO A 187 25.45 16.62 4.73
C PRO A 187 26.20 15.31 4.45
N GLY A 188 25.93 14.68 3.30
CA GLY A 188 26.50 13.40 2.88
C GLY A 188 25.79 12.17 3.44
N ILE A 189 24.73 12.36 4.25
CA ILE A 189 23.89 11.25 4.73
C ILE A 189 22.49 11.42 4.15
N TYR A 190 21.97 10.35 3.57
CA TYR A 190 20.68 10.26 2.89
C TYR A 190 19.87 9.11 3.49
N ALA A 191 18.56 9.12 3.28
CA ALA A 191 17.71 7.98 3.65
C ALA A 191 16.58 7.80 2.64
N ILE A 192 16.17 6.55 2.38
CA ILE A 192 15.16 6.19 1.39
C ILE A 192 14.30 5.00 1.86
N GLY A 193 13.16 4.80 1.24
CA GLY A 193 12.27 3.65 1.47
C GLY A 193 11.56 3.72 2.82
N ASP A 194 11.25 2.56 3.40
CA ASP A 194 10.37 2.45 4.57
C ASP A 194 10.89 3.16 5.83
N CYS A 195 12.12 3.65 5.84
CA CYS A 195 12.66 4.42 6.97
C CYS A 195 12.44 5.93 6.85
N VAL A 196 11.89 6.43 5.73
CA VAL A 196 11.54 7.85 5.54
C VAL A 196 10.01 8.07 5.47
N PRO A 197 9.51 9.31 5.63
CA PRO A 197 8.12 9.62 5.39
C PRO A 197 7.71 9.31 3.94
N GLY A 198 6.52 8.74 3.75
CA GLY A 198 6.00 8.38 2.44
C GLY A 198 5.30 7.02 2.48
N GLN A 199 4.98 6.50 1.30
CA GLN A 199 4.34 5.20 1.14
C GLN A 199 5.40 4.10 1.23
N ALA A 200 5.18 3.11 2.10
CA ALA A 200 6.09 1.97 2.29
C ALA A 200 5.87 0.92 1.18
N LEU A 201 6.36 1.23 -0.03
CA LEU A 201 6.20 0.41 -1.23
C LEU A 201 7.56 0.23 -1.94
N ALA A 202 7.81 -0.96 -2.46
CA ALA A 202 9.09 -1.30 -3.08
C ALA A 202 9.43 -0.39 -4.28
N HIS A 203 8.44 -0.11 -5.15
CA HIS A 203 8.63 0.77 -6.31
C HIS A 203 8.86 2.24 -5.91
N VAL A 204 8.31 2.68 -4.77
CA VAL A 204 8.61 4.00 -4.19
C VAL A 204 10.05 4.05 -3.74
N ALA A 205 10.49 3.11 -2.91
CA ALA A 205 11.88 3.03 -2.44
C ALA A 205 12.89 2.96 -3.59
N SER A 206 12.58 2.22 -4.65
CA SER A 206 13.42 2.15 -5.86
C SER A 206 13.52 3.51 -6.56
N LYS A 207 12.40 4.24 -6.74
CA LYS A 207 12.40 5.56 -7.37
C LYS A 207 13.10 6.61 -6.50
N GLU A 208 12.89 6.57 -5.19
CA GLU A 208 13.60 7.41 -4.22
C GLU A 208 15.12 7.20 -4.31
N GLY A 209 15.56 5.94 -4.41
CA GLY A 209 16.97 5.59 -4.57
C GLY A 209 17.58 6.15 -5.86
N ILE A 210 16.87 6.06 -6.98
CA ILE A 210 17.28 6.64 -8.27
C ILE A 210 17.45 8.16 -8.13
N ILE A 211 16.42 8.86 -7.63
CA ILE A 211 16.43 10.32 -7.47
C ILE A 211 17.57 10.75 -6.52
N CYS A 212 17.77 10.02 -5.43
CA CYS A 212 18.84 10.27 -4.47
C CYS A 212 20.22 10.21 -5.15
N VAL A 213 20.51 9.13 -5.88
CA VAL A 213 21.81 8.92 -6.55
C VAL A 213 22.03 9.92 -7.69
N GLU A 214 20.99 10.21 -8.48
CA GLU A 214 21.05 11.22 -9.53
C GLU A 214 21.35 12.62 -8.96
N ASN A 215 20.73 12.98 -7.82
CA ASN A 215 20.99 14.25 -7.15
C ASN A 215 22.42 14.34 -6.57
N ILE A 216 22.96 13.23 -6.05
CA ILE A 216 24.35 13.13 -5.63
C ILE A 216 25.27 13.38 -6.84
N GLY A 217 25.01 12.69 -7.95
CA GLY A 217 25.77 12.84 -9.19
C GLY A 217 25.73 14.25 -9.78
N PHE A 218 24.56 14.90 -9.75
CA PHE A 218 24.40 16.29 -10.15
C PHE A 218 25.20 17.23 -9.24
N SER A 219 25.12 17.05 -7.94
CA SER A 219 25.85 17.87 -6.95
C SER A 219 27.38 17.72 -7.10
N GLU A 220 27.85 16.57 -7.52
CA GLU A 220 29.26 16.28 -7.84
C GLU A 220 29.65 16.64 -9.28
N LYS A 221 28.76 17.26 -10.06
CA LYS A 221 28.98 17.65 -11.47
C LYS A 221 29.28 16.44 -12.38
N LYS A 222 28.78 15.25 -12.03
CA LYS A 222 28.87 14.03 -12.86
C LYS A 222 27.70 13.91 -13.84
N TYR A 223 26.58 14.57 -13.51
CA TYR A 223 25.39 14.68 -14.37
C TYR A 223 25.09 16.14 -14.68
N ASN A 224 24.53 16.39 -15.88
CA ASN A 224 24.25 17.73 -16.39
C ASN A 224 22.84 18.22 -16.07
N HIS A 225 21.96 17.35 -15.57
CA HIS A 225 20.60 17.70 -15.21
C HIS A 225 20.34 17.36 -13.73
N LYS A 226 19.47 18.13 -13.13
CA LYS A 226 18.97 17.86 -11.78
C LYS A 226 17.74 16.95 -11.87
N PRO A 227 17.63 15.88 -11.06
CA PRO A 227 16.44 15.04 -11.06
C PRO A 227 15.20 15.81 -10.60
N GLU A 228 14.03 15.40 -11.07
CA GLU A 228 12.76 15.86 -10.54
C GLU A 228 12.46 15.15 -9.20
N PRO A 229 11.89 15.84 -8.21
CA PRO A 229 11.35 15.21 -7.02
C PRO A 229 10.25 14.21 -7.35
N LEU A 230 10.10 13.19 -6.52
CA LEU A 230 8.96 12.27 -6.63
C LEU A 230 7.66 12.99 -6.29
N ASP A 231 6.67 12.86 -7.16
CA ASP A 231 5.29 13.24 -6.87
C ASP A 231 4.59 12.07 -6.18
N TYR A 232 4.43 12.14 -4.87
CA TYR A 232 3.76 11.09 -4.09
C TYR A 232 2.27 10.99 -4.37
N ASN A 233 1.64 12.01 -4.97
CA ASN A 233 0.24 11.94 -5.39
C ASN A 233 0.06 11.17 -6.71
N ASN A 234 1.15 10.89 -7.41
CA ASN A 234 1.13 10.08 -8.64
C ASN A 234 1.82 8.71 -8.47
N VAL A 235 1.89 8.22 -7.25
CA VAL A 235 2.37 6.86 -6.95
C VAL A 235 1.18 5.89 -6.94
N PRO A 236 1.20 4.82 -7.75
CA PRO A 236 0.14 3.82 -7.70
C PRO A 236 0.26 2.95 -6.46
N GLY A 237 -0.88 2.67 -5.81
CA GLY A 237 -1.05 1.64 -4.81
C GLY A 237 -1.73 0.41 -5.41
N CYS A 238 -1.23 -0.78 -5.11
CA CYS A 238 -1.84 -2.04 -5.52
C CYS A 238 -2.03 -2.96 -4.30
N THR A 239 -3.16 -3.69 -4.28
CA THR A 239 -3.44 -4.72 -3.28
C THR A 239 -3.79 -6.02 -4.00
N TYR A 240 -2.98 -7.05 -3.73
CA TYR A 240 -3.00 -8.32 -4.44
C TYR A 240 -3.90 -9.34 -3.73
N CYS A 241 -5.20 -9.10 -3.78
CA CYS A 241 -6.24 -10.02 -3.36
C CYS A 241 -7.17 -10.31 -4.54
N TYR A 242 -8.31 -10.97 -4.34
CA TYR A 242 -9.34 -11.06 -5.38
C TYR A 242 -10.69 -10.62 -4.81
N PRO A 243 -11.35 -9.64 -5.48
CA PRO A 243 -10.86 -8.86 -6.62
C PRO A 243 -9.65 -7.99 -6.24
N GLU A 244 -8.71 -7.78 -7.20
CA GLU A 244 -7.55 -6.91 -7.01
C GLU A 244 -7.98 -5.45 -6.82
N ILE A 245 -7.14 -4.66 -6.14
CA ILE A 245 -7.33 -3.21 -6.03
C ILE A 245 -6.11 -2.50 -6.62
N ALA A 246 -6.37 -1.42 -7.37
CA ALA A 246 -5.34 -0.50 -7.81
C ALA A 246 -5.85 0.94 -7.74
N SER A 247 -5.02 1.84 -7.24
CA SER A 247 -5.40 3.25 -7.08
C SER A 247 -4.22 4.19 -7.32
N VAL A 248 -4.51 5.40 -7.79
CA VAL A 248 -3.56 6.50 -7.91
C VAL A 248 -4.29 7.83 -7.80
N GLY A 249 -3.68 8.81 -7.16
CA GLY A 249 -4.22 10.17 -7.03
C GLY A 249 -5.24 10.33 -5.92
N TYR A 250 -6.09 11.34 -6.04
CA TYR A 250 -7.12 11.67 -5.06
C TYR A 250 -8.27 10.67 -5.10
N THR A 251 -8.76 10.23 -3.93
CA THR A 251 -10.12 9.70 -3.82
C THR A 251 -11.14 10.80 -4.12
N GLU A 252 -12.37 10.45 -4.44
CA GLU A 252 -13.42 11.44 -4.66
C GLU A 252 -13.59 12.39 -3.47
N LYS A 253 -13.56 11.82 -2.26
CA LYS A 253 -13.65 12.62 -1.03
C LYS A 253 -12.46 13.58 -0.89
N GLN A 254 -11.24 13.11 -1.10
CA GLN A 254 -10.03 13.95 -1.01
C GLN A 254 -10.04 15.06 -2.05
N ALA A 255 -10.48 14.79 -3.29
CA ALA A 255 -10.58 15.81 -4.33
C ALA A 255 -11.59 16.91 -3.95
N ARG A 256 -12.78 16.53 -3.45
CA ARG A 256 -13.78 17.48 -2.97
C ARG A 256 -13.30 18.27 -1.74
N ASP A 257 -12.66 17.60 -0.77
CA ASP A 257 -12.11 18.26 0.43
C ASP A 257 -10.97 19.24 0.06
N ALA A 258 -10.25 18.98 -1.03
CA ALA A 258 -9.23 19.89 -1.59
C ALA A 258 -9.83 21.06 -2.39
N GLY A 259 -11.15 21.11 -2.55
CA GLY A 259 -11.88 22.22 -3.20
C GLY A 259 -12.08 22.03 -4.71
N PHE A 260 -11.80 20.85 -5.27
CA PHE A 260 -12.11 20.57 -6.67
C PHE A 260 -13.61 20.35 -6.86
N GLU A 261 -14.15 20.91 -7.94
CA GLU A 261 -15.42 20.49 -8.51
C GLU A 261 -15.12 19.30 -9.43
N VAL A 262 -15.71 18.12 -9.14
CA VAL A 262 -15.30 16.87 -9.78
C VAL A 262 -16.36 16.31 -10.70
N LYS A 263 -15.91 15.74 -11.83
CA LYS A 263 -16.65 14.79 -12.64
C LYS A 263 -16.16 13.38 -12.29
N VAL A 264 -17.11 12.50 -12.02
CA VAL A 264 -16.82 11.11 -11.61
C VAL A 264 -17.48 10.17 -12.58
N GLY A 265 -16.71 9.22 -13.11
CA GLY A 265 -17.22 8.11 -13.91
C GLY A 265 -16.94 6.79 -13.22
N LYS A 266 -17.91 5.87 -13.32
CA LYS A 266 -17.78 4.52 -12.78
C LYS A 266 -18.34 3.52 -13.79
N PHE A 267 -17.49 2.60 -14.23
CA PHE A 267 -17.85 1.55 -15.16
C PHE A 267 -17.75 0.18 -14.49
N PRO A 268 -18.84 -0.61 -14.38
CA PRO A 268 -18.81 -1.93 -13.77
C PRO A 268 -18.15 -2.95 -14.70
N LEU A 269 -17.28 -3.80 -14.18
CA LEU A 269 -16.63 -4.85 -14.99
C LEU A 269 -17.63 -5.88 -15.53
N SER A 270 -18.80 -6.02 -14.93
CA SER A 270 -19.88 -6.85 -15.47
C SER A 270 -20.39 -6.38 -16.85
N ALA A 271 -20.14 -5.14 -17.25
CA ALA A 271 -20.43 -4.63 -18.60
C ALA A 271 -19.27 -4.81 -19.58
N SER A 272 -18.08 -5.24 -19.10
CA SER A 272 -16.92 -5.50 -19.96
C SER A 272 -17.00 -6.86 -20.65
N GLY A 273 -16.91 -6.87 -21.97
CA GLY A 273 -16.85 -8.11 -22.76
C GLY A 273 -15.66 -8.99 -22.40
N LYS A 274 -14.51 -8.39 -22.08
CA LYS A 274 -13.32 -9.15 -21.65
C LYS A 274 -13.49 -9.75 -20.27
N ALA A 275 -14.05 -9.01 -19.33
CA ALA A 275 -14.35 -9.54 -17.98
C ALA A 275 -15.34 -10.71 -18.06
N SER A 276 -16.38 -10.59 -18.88
CA SER A 276 -17.34 -11.67 -19.16
C SER A 276 -16.68 -12.91 -19.76
N ALA A 277 -15.82 -12.73 -20.76
CA ALA A 277 -15.10 -13.84 -21.38
C ALA A 277 -14.12 -14.53 -20.43
N ALA A 278 -13.54 -13.79 -19.48
CA ALA A 278 -12.64 -14.32 -18.45
C ALA A 278 -13.38 -14.93 -17.24
N GLY A 279 -14.69 -14.68 -17.09
CA GLY A 279 -15.48 -15.14 -15.95
C GLY A 279 -15.28 -14.33 -14.66
N HIS A 280 -14.81 -13.08 -14.77
CA HIS A 280 -14.47 -12.19 -13.66
C HIS A 280 -15.28 -10.90 -13.72
N LEU A 281 -16.51 -10.93 -13.21
CA LEU A 281 -17.48 -9.83 -13.33
C LEU A 281 -17.46 -8.85 -12.16
N GLU A 282 -16.77 -9.19 -11.08
CA GLU A 282 -16.73 -8.41 -9.86
C GLU A 282 -15.91 -7.13 -10.04
N GLY A 283 -16.44 -6.03 -9.47
CA GLY A 283 -15.73 -4.78 -9.38
C GLY A 283 -16.08 -3.73 -10.44
N PHE A 284 -15.28 -2.68 -10.47
CA PHE A 284 -15.49 -1.53 -11.33
C PHE A 284 -14.20 -0.69 -11.48
N ILE A 285 -14.19 0.17 -12.49
CA ILE A 285 -13.22 1.25 -12.65
C ILE A 285 -13.90 2.57 -12.30
N LYS A 286 -13.31 3.34 -11.38
CA LYS A 286 -13.76 4.69 -11.01
C LYS A 286 -12.69 5.71 -11.35
N VAL A 287 -13.06 6.75 -12.11
CA VAL A 287 -12.19 7.86 -12.51
C VAL A 287 -12.72 9.18 -11.97
N ILE A 288 -11.81 10.10 -11.64
CA ILE A 288 -12.13 11.40 -11.04
C ILE A 288 -11.38 12.48 -11.81
N PHE A 289 -12.10 13.42 -12.38
CA PHE A 289 -11.57 14.56 -13.13
C PHE A 289 -11.96 15.89 -12.49
N ASP A 290 -11.12 16.90 -12.61
CA ASP A 290 -11.50 18.28 -12.38
C ASP A 290 -12.55 18.71 -13.43
N ALA A 291 -13.69 19.21 -12.95
CA ALA A 291 -14.77 19.61 -13.84
C ALA A 291 -14.45 20.85 -14.69
N LYS A 292 -13.50 21.67 -14.23
CA LYS A 292 -13.16 22.95 -14.84
C LYS A 292 -12.12 22.80 -15.96
N TYR A 293 -11.05 22.05 -15.69
CA TYR A 293 -9.92 21.94 -16.62
C TYR A 293 -9.78 20.57 -17.27
N GLY A 294 -10.55 19.58 -16.79
CA GLY A 294 -10.48 18.21 -17.29
C GLY A 294 -9.20 17.47 -16.84
N GLU A 295 -8.52 17.96 -15.80
CA GLU A 295 -7.35 17.29 -15.24
C GLU A 295 -7.75 15.97 -14.59
N TRP A 296 -6.96 14.93 -14.82
CA TRP A 296 -7.19 13.62 -14.22
C TRP A 296 -6.69 13.58 -12.78
N LEU A 297 -7.60 13.70 -11.81
CA LEU A 297 -7.27 13.83 -10.38
C LEU A 297 -6.98 12.48 -9.72
N GLY A 298 -7.66 11.41 -10.13
CA GLY A 298 -7.45 10.11 -9.51
C GLY A 298 -8.21 8.98 -10.21
N THR A 299 -7.76 7.76 -9.93
CA THR A 299 -8.39 6.53 -10.39
C THR A 299 -8.35 5.49 -9.31
N HIS A 300 -9.48 4.80 -9.10
CA HIS A 300 -9.65 3.75 -8.12
C HIS A 300 -10.34 2.57 -8.78
N MET A 301 -9.68 1.44 -8.78
CA MET A 301 -10.11 0.25 -9.50
C MET A 301 -10.21 -0.93 -8.53
N ILE A 302 -11.24 -1.74 -8.71
CA ILE A 302 -11.34 -3.05 -8.06
C ILE A 302 -11.83 -4.06 -9.07
N GLY A 303 -11.13 -5.19 -9.23
CA GLY A 303 -11.51 -6.23 -10.18
C GLY A 303 -10.34 -7.03 -10.73
N TYR A 304 -10.60 -7.73 -11.82
CA TYR A 304 -9.64 -8.59 -12.51
C TYR A 304 -8.59 -7.77 -13.26
N ASN A 305 -7.31 -8.07 -13.04
CA ASN A 305 -6.15 -7.44 -13.69
C ASN A 305 -6.03 -5.91 -13.53
N VAL A 306 -6.66 -5.32 -12.52
CA VAL A 306 -6.59 -3.85 -12.36
C VAL A 306 -5.20 -3.38 -11.95
N THR A 307 -4.41 -4.23 -11.31
CA THR A 307 -3.02 -3.94 -10.94
C THR A 307 -2.10 -3.80 -12.16
N GLU A 308 -2.43 -4.45 -13.28
CA GLU A 308 -1.66 -4.37 -14.52
C GLU A 308 -2.01 -3.11 -15.35
N ILE A 309 -3.25 -2.63 -15.26
CA ILE A 309 -3.74 -1.52 -16.11
C ILE A 309 -3.61 -0.15 -15.48
N ILE A 310 -3.37 -0.05 -14.16
CA ILE A 310 -3.27 1.25 -13.45
C ILE A 310 -2.19 2.16 -14.03
N THR A 311 -1.15 1.59 -14.63
CA THR A 311 -0.01 2.35 -15.15
C THR A 311 -0.40 3.32 -16.28
N GLU A 312 -1.44 3.03 -17.07
CA GLU A 312 -1.97 3.98 -18.05
C GLU A 312 -2.37 5.30 -17.37
N THR A 313 -3.13 5.22 -16.27
CA THR A 313 -3.52 6.40 -15.50
C THR A 313 -2.31 7.15 -14.92
N VAL A 314 -1.32 6.42 -14.38
CA VAL A 314 -0.09 7.03 -13.83
C VAL A 314 0.64 7.84 -14.89
N VAL A 315 0.78 7.29 -16.11
CA VAL A 315 1.46 7.96 -17.23
C VAL A 315 0.63 9.14 -17.73
N ALA A 316 -0.67 8.96 -17.90
CA ALA A 316 -1.57 10.04 -18.34
C ALA A 316 -1.54 11.22 -17.37
N ARG A 317 -1.62 10.97 -16.06
CA ARG A 317 -1.50 12.01 -15.03
C ARG A 317 -0.13 12.69 -15.01
N LYS A 318 0.96 11.95 -15.17
CA LYS A 318 2.32 12.53 -15.25
C LYS A 318 2.49 13.46 -16.45
N LEU A 319 1.79 13.19 -17.55
CA LEU A 319 1.77 14.00 -18.77
C LEU A 319 0.71 15.12 -18.72
N GLU A 320 0.01 15.29 -17.60
CA GLU A 320 -1.08 16.27 -17.45
C GLU A 320 -2.15 16.12 -18.54
N THR A 321 -2.40 14.85 -18.94
CA THR A 321 -3.36 14.49 -19.99
C THR A 321 -4.79 14.78 -19.52
N THR A 322 -5.61 15.34 -20.40
CA THR A 322 -7.04 15.50 -20.17
C THR A 322 -7.81 14.25 -20.64
N TYR A 323 -9.10 14.19 -20.32
CA TYR A 323 -9.96 13.08 -20.72
C TYR A 323 -10.03 12.92 -22.26
N GLN A 324 -9.92 14.00 -23.02
CA GLN A 324 -10.07 14.01 -24.49
C GLN A 324 -8.98 13.21 -25.17
N GLU A 325 -7.72 13.34 -24.73
CA GLU A 325 -6.60 12.60 -25.30
C GLU A 325 -6.76 11.10 -25.08
N VAL A 326 -7.29 10.69 -23.93
CA VAL A 326 -7.53 9.29 -23.62
C VAL A 326 -8.68 8.74 -24.45
N LEU A 327 -9.80 9.48 -24.58
CA LEU A 327 -10.94 9.07 -25.41
C LEU A 327 -10.58 8.99 -26.90
N ASN A 328 -9.68 9.85 -27.38
CA ASN A 328 -9.18 9.82 -28.75
C ASN A 328 -8.11 8.75 -28.99
N SER A 329 -7.61 8.11 -27.93
CA SER A 329 -6.67 7.01 -28.04
C SER A 329 -7.39 5.70 -28.31
N ILE A 330 -6.80 4.86 -29.17
CA ILE A 330 -7.40 3.55 -29.51
C ILE A 330 -6.99 2.53 -28.46
N HIS A 331 -7.97 1.96 -27.76
CA HIS A 331 -7.78 0.83 -26.86
C HIS A 331 -7.99 -0.49 -27.61
N PRO A 332 -7.13 -1.49 -27.42
CA PRO A 332 -7.28 -2.77 -28.10
C PRO A 332 -8.51 -3.55 -27.58
N HIS A 333 -9.24 -4.20 -28.50
CA HIS A 333 -10.42 -5.02 -28.19
C HIS A 333 -10.15 -6.50 -28.40
N PRO A 334 -10.55 -7.44 -27.48
CA PRO A 334 -11.16 -7.17 -26.15
C PRO A 334 -10.12 -7.13 -25.04
N THR A 335 -10.16 -6.09 -24.20
CA THR A 335 -9.27 -5.96 -23.04
C THR A 335 -10.01 -5.42 -21.81
N ILE A 336 -9.44 -5.62 -20.62
CA ILE A 336 -9.94 -4.96 -19.41
C ILE A 336 -9.66 -3.45 -19.46
N ASN A 337 -8.62 -3.06 -20.18
CA ASN A 337 -8.20 -1.66 -20.28
C ASN A 337 -9.25 -0.76 -20.96
N GLU A 338 -10.10 -1.30 -21.85
CA GLU A 338 -11.25 -0.57 -22.41
C GLU A 338 -12.15 0.00 -21.31
N SER A 339 -12.25 -0.69 -20.18
CA SER A 339 -13.08 -0.23 -19.04
C SER A 339 -12.60 1.08 -18.42
N VAL A 340 -11.32 1.47 -18.61
CA VAL A 340 -10.80 2.79 -18.23
C VAL A 340 -11.42 3.87 -19.11
N LYS A 341 -11.38 3.68 -20.44
CA LYS A 341 -12.02 4.56 -21.42
C LYS A 341 -13.53 4.66 -21.16
N ASP A 342 -14.21 3.52 -20.98
CA ASP A 342 -15.65 3.49 -20.72
C ASP A 342 -16.00 4.25 -19.42
N ALA A 343 -15.19 4.15 -18.37
CA ALA A 343 -15.38 4.93 -17.14
C ALA A 343 -15.25 6.45 -17.39
N ILE A 344 -14.33 6.86 -18.28
CA ILE A 344 -14.19 8.27 -18.68
C ILE A 344 -15.42 8.72 -19.47
N GLU A 345 -15.90 7.92 -20.42
CA GLU A 345 -17.15 8.20 -21.17
C GLU A 345 -18.33 8.40 -20.22
N VAL A 346 -18.44 7.58 -19.15
CA VAL A 346 -19.47 7.77 -18.11
C VAL A 346 -19.32 9.13 -17.41
N ALA A 347 -18.08 9.54 -17.05
CA ALA A 347 -17.86 10.82 -16.37
C ALA A 347 -18.31 12.02 -17.19
N TYR A 348 -18.31 11.90 -18.53
CA TYR A 348 -18.66 12.98 -19.45
C TYR A 348 -20.02 12.79 -20.14
N GLY A 349 -20.75 11.72 -19.84
CA GLY A 349 -22.07 11.45 -20.41
C GLY A 349 -22.02 10.97 -21.88
N GLU A 350 -20.93 10.37 -22.28
CA GLU A 350 -20.67 9.89 -23.65
C GLU A 350 -20.69 8.35 -23.73
N ALA A 351 -21.05 7.67 -22.66
CA ALA A 351 -21.01 6.20 -22.58
C ALA A 351 -21.92 5.53 -23.62
N ILE A 352 -21.34 4.54 -24.32
CA ILE A 352 -22.04 3.76 -25.35
C ILE A 352 -22.39 2.36 -24.83
N HIS A 353 -21.57 1.80 -23.91
CA HIS A 353 -21.61 0.40 -23.50
C HIS A 353 -22.14 0.19 -22.06
N LEU A 354 -23.02 1.08 -21.57
CA LEU A 354 -23.69 0.93 -20.26
C LEU A 354 -25.15 0.51 -20.44
#